data_14501ca6b1b5e1a3c4dbcc303ba937a6
#
_entry.id   14501ca6b1b5e1a3c4dbcc303ba937a6
#
_cell.length_a   1.000
_cell.length_b   1.000
_cell.length_c   1.000
_cell.angle_alpha   90.00
_cell.angle_beta   90.00
_cell.angle_gamma   90.00
#
_symmetry.space_group_name_H-M   'P 1'
#
loop_
_entity.id
_entity.type
_entity.pdbx_description
1 polymer ?
#
loop_
_entity_poly.entity_id
_entity_poly.type
_entity_poly.pdbx_seq_one_letter_code
_entity_poly.pdbx_strand_id
1 'polypeptide(L)'
;MNVSNTIVVSTVYGQMLINRYDINQSNTLIKTGKAWDYSKIELIKLLSRTSPPNGVFLDIGANFGCYALAISEEVKNSGGVVHAYEAQREIAYLICGSVALNAMSNVFVHNVCVGNGVTDIDIPKFNYHEPLNFGSVEFKDRQAEQLSQSRGQSTEKVRQIRIDDSNFENVRFMKIDVEGMEEDVLIGATKTIENSNPICLIEYIKSDRNFLVEYFKTRNYRIWDLQGDFLCVSKTNESLSNLNFPEVGI
;
A
#
# COMPACT_ATOMS: atom_id res chain seq x y z
N MET A 1 25.39 -5.22 24.32
CA MET A 1 24.53 -4.10 23.93
C MET A 1 23.55 -4.63 22.90
N ASN A 2 22.24 -4.49 23.12
CA ASN A 2 21.28 -4.82 22.06
C ASN A 2 21.38 -3.75 20.94
N VAL A 3 21.72 -4.19 19.75
CA VAL A 3 21.72 -3.32 18.57
C VAL A 3 20.28 -3.03 18.20
N SER A 4 19.94 -1.75 17.98
CA SER A 4 18.59 -1.37 17.54
C SER A 4 18.22 -2.08 16.24
N ASN A 5 17.00 -2.57 16.14
CA ASN A 5 16.43 -3.09 14.90
C ASN A 5 16.11 -1.96 13.91
N THR A 6 15.92 -0.74 14.41
CA THR A 6 15.58 0.45 13.62
C THR A 6 16.84 1.21 13.23
N ILE A 7 16.90 1.59 11.97
CA ILE A 7 17.95 2.46 11.39
C ILE A 7 17.31 3.56 10.54
N VAL A 8 18.06 4.66 10.37
CA VAL A 8 17.72 5.74 9.42
C VAL A 8 18.51 5.53 8.13
N VAL A 9 17.83 5.62 6.99
CA VAL A 9 18.43 5.51 5.66
C VAL A 9 18.05 6.72 4.82
N SER A 10 19.02 7.33 4.16
CA SER A 10 18.78 8.36 3.15
C SER A 10 18.32 7.72 1.86
N THR A 11 17.16 8.12 1.37
CA THR A 11 16.54 7.56 0.17
C THR A 11 16.12 8.67 -0.79
N VAL A 12 15.67 8.30 -1.99
CA VAL A 12 15.06 9.26 -2.93
C VAL A 12 13.69 9.79 -2.43
N TYR A 13 13.16 9.23 -1.35
CA TYR A 13 11.89 9.60 -0.70
C TYR A 13 12.11 10.45 0.56
N GLY A 14 13.35 10.83 0.87
CA GLY A 14 13.77 11.48 2.10
C GLY A 14 14.44 10.53 3.09
N GLN A 15 14.46 10.93 4.36
CA GLN A 15 15.01 10.10 5.44
C GLN A 15 13.95 9.07 5.87
N MET A 16 14.29 7.79 5.81
CA MET A 16 13.37 6.72 6.19
C MET A 16 13.88 5.95 7.41
N LEU A 17 13.00 5.72 8.37
CA LEU A 17 13.18 4.73 9.42
C LEU A 17 12.74 3.37 8.89
N ILE A 18 13.63 2.40 8.93
CA ILE A 18 13.38 1.04 8.46
C ILE A 18 13.88 0.01 9.46
N ASN A 19 13.39 -1.23 9.37
CA ASN A 19 13.93 -2.33 10.15
C ASN A 19 15.10 -2.98 9.41
N ARG A 20 16.30 -2.99 10.02
CA ARG A 20 17.51 -3.56 9.44
C ARG A 20 17.47 -5.07 9.19
N TYR A 21 16.54 -5.76 9.84
CA TYR A 21 16.34 -7.20 9.69
C TYR A 21 15.32 -7.57 8.61
N ASP A 22 14.67 -6.56 7.98
CA ASP A 22 13.88 -6.83 6.78
C ASP A 22 14.81 -7.21 5.61
N ILE A 23 14.56 -8.41 5.07
CA ILE A 23 15.44 -9.01 4.06
C ILE A 23 15.09 -8.61 2.62
N ASN A 24 14.01 -7.88 2.40
CA ASN A 24 13.56 -7.46 1.08
C ASN A 24 13.63 -5.94 0.90
N GLN A 25 12.62 -5.23 1.33
CA GLN A 25 12.48 -3.79 1.10
C GLN A 25 13.60 -2.99 1.74
N SER A 26 13.95 -3.28 3.02
CA SER A 26 15.04 -2.60 3.71
C SER A 26 16.39 -2.84 3.06
N ASN A 27 16.69 -4.08 2.66
CA ASN A 27 17.93 -4.38 1.95
C ASN A 27 18.06 -3.60 0.64
N THR A 28 16.95 -3.44 -0.08
CA THR A 28 16.92 -2.69 -1.34
C THR A 28 17.12 -1.20 -1.07
N LEU A 29 16.44 -0.62 -0.08
CA LEU A 29 16.60 0.78 0.33
C LEU A 29 18.02 1.08 0.80
N ILE A 30 18.62 0.21 1.60
CA ILE A 30 20.03 0.38 2.08
C ILE A 30 21.01 0.38 0.91
N LYS A 31 20.83 -0.52 -0.06
CA LYS A 31 21.76 -0.69 -1.19
C LYS A 31 21.60 0.38 -2.26
N THR A 32 20.41 0.85 -2.51
CA THR A 32 20.10 1.66 -3.70
C THR A 32 19.50 3.03 -3.38
N GLY A 33 19.01 3.26 -2.17
CA GLY A 33 18.19 4.41 -1.80
C GLY A 33 16.80 4.41 -2.45
N LYS A 34 16.39 3.31 -3.10
CA LYS A 34 15.13 3.17 -3.85
C LYS A 34 14.36 1.96 -3.35
N ALA A 35 13.02 2.00 -3.50
CA ALA A 35 12.16 0.86 -3.22
C ALA A 35 12.36 -0.27 -4.23
N TRP A 36 11.93 -1.48 -3.86
CA TRP A 36 11.91 -2.65 -4.74
C TRP A 36 11.14 -2.36 -6.05
N ASP A 37 9.99 -1.75 -5.92
CA ASP A 37 9.06 -1.40 -6.99
C ASP A 37 9.18 0.07 -7.45
N TYR A 38 10.40 0.60 -7.43
CA TYR A 38 10.72 1.99 -7.78
C TYR A 38 10.08 2.46 -9.08
N SER A 39 10.06 1.63 -10.13
CA SER A 39 9.47 1.98 -11.42
C SER A 39 7.95 2.19 -11.34
N LYS A 40 7.25 1.40 -10.51
CA LYS A 40 5.82 1.56 -10.27
C LYS A 40 5.54 2.85 -9.48
N ILE A 41 6.36 3.15 -8.48
CA ILE A 41 6.28 4.41 -7.71
C ILE A 41 6.43 5.62 -8.66
N GLU A 42 7.43 5.62 -9.54
CA GLU A 42 7.61 6.74 -10.49
C GLU A 42 6.44 6.86 -11.48
N LEU A 43 5.86 5.74 -11.92
CA LEU A 43 4.63 5.76 -12.72
C LEU A 43 3.48 6.43 -11.95
N ILE A 44 3.27 6.06 -10.68
CA ILE A 44 2.22 6.63 -9.85
C ILE A 44 2.44 8.12 -9.60
N LYS A 45 3.67 8.54 -9.36
CA LYS A 45 4.02 9.97 -9.26
C LYS A 45 3.65 10.72 -10.55
N LEU A 46 3.96 10.15 -11.71
CA LEU A 46 3.61 10.75 -13.00
C LEU A 46 2.09 10.88 -13.17
N LEU A 47 1.34 9.81 -12.87
CA LEU A 47 -0.13 9.80 -12.94
C LEU A 47 -0.76 10.80 -11.95
N SER A 48 -0.16 10.98 -10.79
CA SER A 48 -0.65 11.91 -9.76
C SER A 48 -0.59 13.36 -10.18
N ARG A 49 0.40 13.74 -11.00
CA ARG A 49 0.55 15.12 -11.52
C ARG A 49 -0.61 15.55 -12.42
N THR A 50 -1.31 14.59 -13.00
CA THR A 50 -2.50 14.85 -13.83
C THR A 50 -3.81 14.83 -13.05
N SER A 51 -3.74 14.53 -11.74
CA SER A 51 -4.93 14.43 -10.88
C SER A 51 -5.49 15.82 -10.56
N PRO A 52 -6.83 15.94 -10.47
CA PRO A 52 -7.47 17.16 -9.99
C PRO A 52 -7.00 17.54 -8.57
N PRO A 53 -7.08 18.84 -8.22
CA PRO A 53 -6.64 19.31 -6.89
C PRO A 53 -7.45 18.72 -5.73
N ASN A 54 -6.89 18.86 -4.53
CA ASN A 54 -7.49 18.42 -3.27
C ASN A 54 -7.85 16.92 -3.22
N GLY A 55 -7.06 16.09 -3.89
CA GLY A 55 -7.28 14.66 -3.96
C GLY A 55 -6.78 13.91 -2.72
N VAL A 56 -7.42 12.77 -2.44
CA VAL A 56 -6.97 11.81 -1.41
C VAL A 56 -6.24 10.67 -2.09
N PHE A 57 -5.05 10.35 -1.59
CA PHE A 57 -4.30 9.16 -1.94
C PHE A 57 -4.35 8.16 -0.78
N LEU A 58 -4.71 6.91 -1.05
CA LEU A 58 -4.76 5.82 -0.08
C LEU A 58 -3.64 4.81 -0.39
N ASP A 59 -2.71 4.62 0.56
CA ASP A 59 -1.65 3.61 0.53
C ASP A 59 -2.03 2.50 1.53
N ILE A 60 -2.66 1.43 1.02
CA ILE A 60 -3.24 0.34 1.83
C ILE A 60 -2.27 -0.84 1.79
N GLY A 61 -1.73 -1.20 2.97
CA GLY A 61 -0.57 -2.06 3.12
C GLY A 61 0.72 -1.27 2.85
N ALA A 62 0.91 -0.19 3.61
CA ALA A 62 1.96 0.78 3.32
C ALA A 62 3.38 0.27 3.58
N ASN A 63 3.55 -0.82 4.35
CA ASN A 63 4.84 -1.36 4.73
C ASN A 63 5.75 -0.24 5.30
N PHE A 64 6.95 0.01 4.80
CA PHE A 64 7.81 1.12 5.24
C PHE A 64 7.41 2.50 4.69
N GLY A 65 6.29 2.61 3.99
CA GLY A 65 5.73 3.87 3.51
C GLY A 65 6.36 4.40 2.22
N CYS A 66 6.99 3.55 1.41
CA CYS A 66 7.69 3.98 0.20
C CYS A 66 6.77 4.73 -0.78
N TYR A 67 5.53 4.26 -0.99
CA TYR A 67 4.55 4.95 -1.83
C TYR A 67 4.08 6.25 -1.17
N ALA A 68 3.66 6.19 0.09
CA ALA A 68 3.14 7.35 0.81
C ALA A 68 4.14 8.51 0.85
N LEU A 69 5.42 8.22 1.15
CA LEU A 69 6.46 9.23 1.21
C LEU A 69 6.81 9.76 -0.18
N ALA A 70 6.94 8.86 -1.18
CA ALA A 70 7.31 9.23 -2.53
C ALA A 70 6.34 10.22 -3.17
N ILE A 71 5.03 10.07 -2.92
CA ILE A 71 3.99 10.85 -3.56
C ILE A 71 3.58 12.10 -2.75
N SER A 72 4.03 12.19 -1.48
CA SER A 72 3.54 13.22 -0.55
C SER A 72 3.69 14.64 -1.07
N GLU A 73 4.81 14.95 -1.76
CA GLU A 73 5.06 16.29 -2.28
C GLU A 73 4.13 16.64 -3.45
N GLU A 74 3.95 15.73 -4.43
CA GLU A 74 3.04 15.94 -5.55
C GLU A 74 1.59 16.13 -5.08
N VAL A 75 1.16 15.31 -4.11
CA VAL A 75 -0.18 15.39 -3.52
C VAL A 75 -0.35 16.69 -2.73
N LYS A 76 0.66 17.10 -1.94
CA LYS A 76 0.66 18.36 -1.20
C LYS A 76 0.57 19.57 -2.12
N ASN A 77 1.32 19.58 -3.21
CA ASN A 77 1.34 20.68 -4.17
C ASN A 77 0.00 20.86 -4.88
N SER A 78 -0.82 19.81 -4.96
CA SER A 78 -2.21 19.88 -5.44
C SER A 78 -3.23 20.13 -4.33
N GLY A 79 -2.80 20.41 -3.07
CA GLY A 79 -3.69 20.62 -1.93
C GLY A 79 -4.27 19.34 -1.32
N GLY A 80 -3.80 18.19 -1.73
CA GLY A 80 -4.31 16.89 -1.30
C GLY A 80 -3.59 16.30 -0.08
N VAL A 81 -4.05 15.11 0.33
CA VAL A 81 -3.54 14.37 1.48
C VAL A 81 -3.30 12.90 1.15
N VAL A 82 -2.38 12.28 1.88
CA VAL A 82 -2.05 10.86 1.80
C VAL A 82 -2.45 10.18 3.10
N HIS A 83 -3.16 9.05 3.00
CA HIS A 83 -3.46 8.16 4.12
C HIS A 83 -2.74 6.84 3.91
N ALA A 84 -1.81 6.51 4.80
CA ALA A 84 -1.06 5.26 4.81
C ALA A 84 -1.62 4.33 5.89
N TYR A 85 -1.99 3.11 5.51
CA TYR A 85 -2.56 2.09 6.39
C TYR A 85 -1.60 0.92 6.51
N GLU A 86 -1.20 0.60 7.74
CA GLU A 86 -0.30 -0.50 8.04
C GLU A 86 -0.76 -1.23 9.29
N ALA A 87 -0.99 -2.54 9.14
CA ALA A 87 -1.53 -3.36 10.22
C ALA A 87 -0.46 -3.72 11.27
N GLN A 88 0.78 -3.95 10.84
CA GLN A 88 1.89 -4.26 11.74
C GLN A 88 2.32 -3.00 12.51
N ARG A 89 2.00 -2.94 13.79
CA ARG A 89 2.21 -1.76 14.65
C ARG A 89 3.66 -1.26 14.65
N GLU A 90 4.64 -2.17 14.70
CA GLU A 90 6.05 -1.79 14.70
C GLU A 90 6.47 -1.14 13.38
N ILE A 91 5.93 -1.63 12.27
CA ILE A 91 6.17 -1.04 10.94
C ILE A 91 5.46 0.32 10.83
N ALA A 92 4.21 0.44 11.30
CA ALA A 92 3.49 1.71 11.32
C ALA A 92 4.25 2.81 12.09
N TYR A 93 4.91 2.46 13.22
CA TYR A 93 5.77 3.41 13.95
C TYR A 93 6.95 3.91 13.12
N LEU A 94 7.54 3.08 12.28
CA LEU A 94 8.63 3.47 11.38
C LEU A 94 8.14 4.45 10.31
N ILE A 95 6.93 4.24 9.76
CA ILE A 95 6.30 5.20 8.84
C ILE A 95 6.07 6.54 9.54
N CYS A 96 5.48 6.54 10.76
CA CYS A 96 5.25 7.75 11.54
C CYS A 96 6.55 8.53 11.76
N GLY A 97 7.63 7.83 12.14
CA GLY A 97 8.94 8.43 12.32
C GLY A 97 9.52 9.01 11.03
N SER A 98 9.37 8.31 9.91
CA SER A 98 9.79 8.79 8.59
C SER A 98 9.02 10.04 8.17
N VAL A 99 7.71 10.07 8.37
CA VAL A 99 6.85 11.25 8.12
C VAL A 99 7.32 12.44 8.95
N ALA A 100 7.61 12.24 10.25
CA ALA A 100 8.08 13.29 11.15
C ALA A 100 9.46 13.82 10.75
N LEU A 101 10.42 12.92 10.43
CA LEU A 101 11.77 13.30 9.98
C LEU A 101 11.78 14.20 8.74
N ASN A 102 10.80 14.02 7.85
CA ASN A 102 10.69 14.78 6.60
C ASN A 102 9.66 15.92 6.66
N ALA A 103 9.08 16.20 7.84
CA ALA A 103 8.07 17.25 8.03
C ALA A 103 6.88 17.16 7.03
N MET A 104 6.44 15.94 6.70
CA MET A 104 5.35 15.69 5.74
C MET A 104 3.99 15.88 6.39
N SER A 105 3.53 17.11 6.46
CA SER A 105 2.29 17.52 7.18
C SER A 105 0.99 17.02 6.54
N ASN A 106 1.04 16.53 5.32
CA ASN A 106 -0.10 16.00 4.55
C ASN A 106 -0.17 14.47 4.51
N VAL A 107 0.69 13.76 5.25
CA VAL A 107 0.69 12.29 5.35
C VAL A 107 0.14 11.87 6.70
N PHE A 108 -0.92 11.07 6.70
CA PHE A 108 -1.57 10.51 7.88
C PHE A 108 -1.34 9.01 7.93
N VAL A 109 -0.79 8.51 9.03
CA VAL A 109 -0.49 7.09 9.22
C VAL A 109 -1.50 6.45 10.16
N HIS A 110 -2.06 5.32 9.76
CA HIS A 110 -3.08 4.58 10.50
C HIS A 110 -2.58 3.16 10.79
N ASN A 111 -2.42 2.84 12.08
CA ASN A 111 -2.12 1.46 12.48
C ASN A 111 -3.43 0.68 12.58
N VAL A 112 -3.92 0.23 11.45
CA VAL A 112 -5.14 -0.58 11.30
C VAL A 112 -5.00 -1.53 10.12
N CYS A 113 -5.75 -2.61 10.14
CA CYS A 113 -5.98 -3.46 8.98
C CYS A 113 -7.15 -2.91 8.17
N VAL A 114 -7.05 -2.86 6.85
CA VAL A 114 -8.17 -2.53 5.97
C VAL A 114 -8.78 -3.82 5.42
N GLY A 115 -10.09 -3.92 5.45
CA GLY A 115 -10.82 -5.09 4.97
C GLY A 115 -12.32 -4.84 4.84
N ASN A 116 -13.13 -5.90 4.92
CA ASN A 116 -14.59 -5.84 4.70
C ASN A 116 -15.42 -5.70 5.98
N GLY A 117 -14.79 -5.66 7.16
CA GLY A 117 -15.44 -5.61 8.46
C GLY A 117 -14.93 -4.51 9.37
N VAL A 118 -15.65 -4.29 10.48
CA VAL A 118 -15.26 -3.38 11.55
C VAL A 118 -15.15 -4.18 12.84
N THR A 119 -14.00 -4.80 13.06
CA THR A 119 -13.74 -5.71 14.18
C THR A 119 -12.26 -5.71 14.55
N ASP A 120 -11.90 -6.31 15.66
CA ASP A 120 -10.51 -6.59 15.95
C ASP A 120 -10.13 -7.97 15.38
N ILE A 121 -9.03 -8.04 14.65
CA ILE A 121 -8.49 -9.28 14.11
C ILE A 121 -7.15 -9.59 14.79
N ASP A 122 -6.82 -10.87 14.87
CA ASP A 122 -5.53 -11.33 15.36
C ASP A 122 -4.57 -11.51 14.19
N ILE A 123 -3.47 -10.74 14.19
CA ILE A 123 -2.40 -10.87 13.19
C ILE A 123 -1.19 -11.61 13.80
N PRO A 124 -0.42 -12.37 13.02
CA PRO A 124 0.78 -13.05 13.51
C PRO A 124 1.79 -12.04 14.06
N LYS A 125 2.40 -12.37 15.21
CA LYS A 125 3.48 -11.59 15.80
C LYS A 125 4.82 -12.24 15.51
N PHE A 126 5.74 -11.50 14.92
CA PHE A 126 7.09 -11.94 14.60
C PHE A 126 8.15 -11.25 15.47
N ASN A 127 9.37 -11.80 15.45
CA ASN A 127 10.51 -11.16 16.09
C ASN A 127 11.15 -10.15 15.16
N TYR A 128 10.93 -8.86 15.41
CA TYR A 128 11.50 -7.75 14.62
C TYR A 128 13.02 -7.57 14.82
N HIS A 129 13.67 -8.40 15.65
CA HIS A 129 15.13 -8.46 15.81
C HIS A 129 15.78 -9.63 15.06
N GLU A 130 15.03 -10.33 14.22
CA GLU A 130 15.51 -11.44 13.41
C GLU A 130 15.11 -11.26 11.93
N PRO A 131 15.89 -11.84 10.98
CA PRO A 131 15.60 -11.68 9.56
C PRO A 131 14.21 -12.17 9.17
N LEU A 132 13.45 -11.32 8.48
CA LEU A 132 12.14 -11.64 7.90
C LEU A 132 11.84 -10.67 6.75
N ASN A 133 11.11 -11.14 5.74
CA ASN A 133 10.38 -10.26 4.81
C ASN A 133 9.06 -9.83 5.50
N PHE A 134 9.09 -8.69 6.20
CA PHE A 134 7.92 -8.21 6.93
C PHE A 134 6.77 -7.80 6.00
N GLY A 135 7.07 -7.46 4.75
CA GLY A 135 6.08 -7.14 3.75
C GLY A 135 5.30 -8.34 3.22
N SER A 136 5.81 -9.58 3.36
CA SER A 136 5.14 -10.79 2.85
C SER A 136 4.28 -11.54 3.87
N VAL A 137 3.99 -10.93 5.03
CA VAL A 137 3.23 -11.58 6.10
C VAL A 137 1.75 -11.57 5.80
N GLU A 138 1.17 -12.76 5.54
CA GLU A 138 -0.26 -12.94 5.33
C GLU A 138 -1.00 -13.05 6.68
N PHE A 139 -2.14 -12.39 6.82
CA PHE A 139 -2.91 -12.39 8.08
C PHE A 139 -3.96 -13.50 8.16
N LYS A 140 -4.37 -14.06 7.02
CA LYS A 140 -5.26 -15.23 6.98
C LYS A 140 -4.53 -16.51 7.44
N ASP A 141 -5.27 -17.59 7.66
CA ASP A 141 -4.72 -18.85 8.18
C ASP A 141 -3.69 -19.55 7.29
N ARG A 142 -3.53 -19.08 6.07
CA ARG A 142 -2.54 -19.60 5.14
C ARG A 142 -1.40 -18.60 4.93
N GLN A 143 -0.19 -19.13 4.79
CA GLN A 143 1.00 -18.41 4.36
C GLN A 143 1.52 -19.10 3.09
N ALA A 144 1.34 -18.48 1.93
CA ALA A 144 1.71 -19.06 0.64
C ALA A 144 3.23 -18.95 0.39
N GLU A 145 3.84 -17.84 0.81
CA GLU A 145 5.28 -17.63 0.72
C GLU A 145 5.99 -18.19 1.96
N GLN A 146 7.10 -18.90 1.75
CA GLN A 146 7.91 -19.40 2.86
C GLN A 146 8.62 -18.25 3.57
N LEU A 147 8.28 -18.01 4.83
CA LEU A 147 8.95 -17.04 5.68
C LEU A 147 10.21 -17.61 6.31
N SER A 148 11.20 -16.74 6.58
CA SER A 148 12.44 -17.11 7.28
C SER A 148 12.23 -17.37 8.78
N GLN A 149 11.14 -16.86 9.36
CA GLN A 149 10.70 -17.19 10.72
C GLN A 149 9.45 -18.07 10.67
N SER A 150 9.36 -19.02 11.58
CA SER A 150 8.14 -19.79 11.76
C SER A 150 7.02 -18.87 12.26
N ARG A 151 5.81 -19.03 11.70
CA ARG A 151 4.62 -18.36 12.20
C ARG A 151 4.38 -18.84 13.64
N GLY A 152 4.66 -17.97 14.62
CA GLY A 152 4.54 -18.28 16.05
C GLY A 152 3.07 -18.41 16.47
N GLN A 153 2.85 -18.95 17.68
CA GLN A 153 1.51 -19.00 18.28
C GLN A 153 1.06 -17.66 18.87
N SER A 154 1.96 -16.67 18.98
CA SER A 154 1.60 -15.34 19.50
C SER A 154 1.01 -14.48 18.42
N THR A 155 -0.08 -13.81 18.75
CA THR A 155 -0.77 -12.85 17.89
C THR A 155 -0.79 -11.47 18.52
N GLU A 156 -1.06 -10.47 17.71
CA GLU A 156 -1.36 -9.09 18.13
C GLU A 156 -2.73 -8.71 17.58
N LYS A 157 -3.55 -8.06 18.40
CA LYS A 157 -4.84 -7.53 17.95
C LYS A 157 -4.65 -6.23 17.21
N VAL A 158 -5.24 -6.15 16.03
CA VAL A 158 -5.31 -4.92 15.24
C VAL A 158 -6.76 -4.63 14.87
N ARG A 159 -7.15 -3.36 14.90
CA ARG A 159 -8.47 -2.93 14.45
C ARG A 159 -8.57 -3.08 12.94
N GLN A 160 -9.59 -3.81 12.46
CA GLN A 160 -9.98 -3.80 11.06
C GLN A 160 -11.03 -2.72 10.83
N ILE A 161 -10.89 -2.01 9.70
CA ILE A 161 -11.81 -0.96 9.25
C ILE A 161 -12.19 -1.17 7.78
N ARG A 162 -13.28 -0.55 7.36
CA ARG A 162 -13.65 -0.39 5.96
C ARG A 162 -13.32 1.02 5.50
N ILE A 163 -12.81 1.16 4.30
CA ILE A 163 -12.55 2.49 3.71
C ILE A 163 -13.85 3.28 3.55
N ASP A 164 -14.95 2.59 3.21
CA ASP A 164 -16.27 3.20 3.06
C ASP A 164 -16.79 3.93 4.32
N ASP A 165 -16.34 3.52 5.52
CA ASP A 165 -16.74 4.15 6.77
C ASP A 165 -15.97 5.45 7.06
N SER A 166 -14.87 5.70 6.34
CA SER A 166 -14.09 6.94 6.45
C SER A 166 -14.72 8.12 5.72
N ASN A 167 -15.74 7.86 4.88
CA ASN A 167 -16.47 8.86 4.09
C ASN A 167 -15.54 9.80 3.30
N PHE A 168 -14.48 9.24 2.72
CA PHE A 168 -13.60 10.01 1.86
C PHE A 168 -14.32 10.53 0.64
N GLU A 169 -14.22 11.81 0.42
CA GLU A 169 -14.55 12.44 -0.84
C GLU A 169 -13.28 12.58 -1.70
N ASN A 170 -13.44 12.43 -3.01
CA ASN A 170 -12.36 12.79 -3.92
C ASN A 170 -11.11 11.90 -3.85
N VAL A 171 -11.27 10.59 -3.63
CA VAL A 171 -10.16 9.63 -3.70
C VAL A 171 -9.68 9.56 -5.15
N ARG A 172 -8.40 9.87 -5.37
CA ARG A 172 -7.79 9.90 -6.71
C ARG A 172 -6.95 8.68 -7.01
N PHE A 173 -6.36 8.12 -5.97
CA PHE A 173 -5.51 6.96 -6.11
C PHE A 173 -5.64 6.02 -4.92
N MET A 174 -5.60 4.72 -5.20
CA MET A 174 -5.55 3.65 -4.19
C MET A 174 -4.45 2.66 -4.58
N LYS A 175 -3.39 2.54 -3.79
CA LYS A 175 -2.49 1.39 -3.80
C LYS A 175 -3.06 0.36 -2.83
N ILE A 176 -3.17 -0.89 -3.25
CA ILE A 176 -3.69 -2.00 -2.45
C ILE A 176 -2.71 -3.17 -2.59
N ASP A 177 -2.06 -3.51 -1.47
CA ASP A 177 -1.10 -4.59 -1.39
C ASP A 177 -1.07 -5.04 0.08
N VAL A 178 -1.95 -5.98 0.39
CA VAL A 178 -2.30 -6.42 1.75
C VAL A 178 -2.15 -7.93 1.94
N GLU A 179 -1.29 -8.51 1.11
CA GLU A 179 -0.80 -9.85 1.28
C GLU A 179 -1.93 -10.91 1.36
N GLY A 180 -2.83 -10.87 0.36
CA GLY A 180 -3.94 -11.82 0.20
C GLY A 180 -5.27 -11.37 0.81
N MET A 181 -5.42 -10.11 1.18
CA MET A 181 -6.69 -9.51 1.63
C MET A 181 -7.27 -8.47 0.65
N GLU A 182 -6.77 -8.42 -0.59
CA GLU A 182 -7.15 -7.43 -1.60
C GLU A 182 -8.64 -7.47 -1.91
N GLU A 183 -9.26 -8.67 -1.96
CA GLU A 183 -10.70 -8.84 -2.14
C GLU A 183 -11.50 -8.21 -0.99
N ASP A 184 -11.07 -8.44 0.26
CA ASP A 184 -11.70 -7.87 1.45
C ASP A 184 -11.61 -6.33 1.44
N VAL A 185 -10.45 -5.78 1.02
CA VAL A 185 -10.26 -4.34 0.86
C VAL A 185 -11.21 -3.77 -0.19
N LEU A 186 -11.32 -4.40 -1.36
CA LEU A 186 -12.22 -3.95 -2.43
C LEU A 186 -13.69 -3.98 -1.98
N ILE A 187 -14.10 -5.03 -1.26
CA ILE A 187 -15.45 -5.12 -0.71
C ILE A 187 -15.73 -3.97 0.28
N GLY A 188 -14.76 -3.70 1.17
CA GLY A 188 -14.85 -2.62 2.17
C GLY A 188 -14.64 -1.20 1.64
N ALA A 189 -14.28 -1.06 0.35
CA ALA A 189 -14.05 0.22 -0.33
C ALA A 189 -15.00 0.44 -1.52
N THR A 190 -16.01 -0.42 -1.70
CA THR A 190 -16.84 -0.44 -2.90
C THR A 190 -17.52 0.91 -3.18
N LYS A 191 -18.13 1.53 -2.17
CA LYS A 191 -18.78 2.84 -2.32
C LYS A 191 -17.78 3.95 -2.66
N THR A 192 -16.62 3.92 -2.01
CA THR A 192 -15.54 4.88 -2.25
C THR A 192 -15.05 4.78 -3.69
N ILE A 193 -14.85 3.56 -4.20
CA ILE A 193 -14.42 3.32 -5.59
C ILE A 193 -15.49 3.78 -6.57
N GLU A 194 -16.75 3.45 -6.34
CA GLU A 194 -17.87 3.83 -7.22
C GLU A 194 -18.13 5.35 -7.25
N ASN A 195 -17.97 6.03 -6.12
CA ASN A 195 -18.19 7.48 -6.02
C ASN A 195 -17.02 8.31 -6.58
N SER A 196 -15.79 7.86 -6.38
CA SER A 196 -14.59 8.64 -6.71
C SER A 196 -13.92 8.21 -8.01
N ASN A 197 -14.15 6.98 -8.50
CA ASN A 197 -13.49 6.39 -9.66
C ASN A 197 -11.94 6.53 -9.61
N PRO A 198 -11.28 6.14 -8.50
CA PRO A 198 -9.84 6.31 -8.34
C PRO A 198 -9.06 5.48 -9.36
N ILE A 199 -7.83 5.88 -9.64
CA ILE A 199 -6.84 4.98 -10.22
C ILE A 199 -6.45 3.99 -9.11
N CYS A 200 -6.48 2.69 -9.40
CA CYS A 200 -6.06 1.66 -8.45
C CYS A 200 -4.82 0.93 -8.96
N LEU A 201 -3.82 0.79 -8.08
CA LEU A 201 -2.72 -0.16 -8.24
C LEU A 201 -2.93 -1.27 -7.22
N ILE A 202 -3.18 -2.49 -7.68
CA ILE A 202 -3.53 -3.61 -6.80
C ILE A 202 -2.67 -4.83 -7.09
N GLU A 203 -2.01 -5.38 -6.04
CA GLU A 203 -1.28 -6.63 -6.15
C GLU A 203 -2.25 -7.80 -6.38
N TYR A 204 -1.86 -8.77 -7.25
CA TYR A 204 -2.68 -9.94 -7.52
C TYR A 204 -1.99 -11.28 -7.20
N ILE A 205 -0.75 -11.25 -6.71
CA ILE A 205 0.08 -12.47 -6.54
C ILE A 205 -0.56 -13.44 -5.55
N LYS A 206 -1.16 -12.93 -4.47
CA LYS A 206 -1.77 -13.73 -3.39
C LYS A 206 -3.30 -13.71 -3.38
N SER A 207 -3.91 -13.10 -4.38
CA SER A 207 -5.37 -12.94 -4.52
C SER A 207 -5.97 -13.75 -5.66
N ASP A 208 -7.28 -13.90 -5.68
CA ASP A 208 -7.99 -14.44 -6.83
C ASP A 208 -7.98 -13.42 -7.98
N ARG A 209 -7.09 -13.65 -8.95
CA ARG A 209 -6.93 -12.80 -10.12
C ARG A 209 -8.23 -12.64 -10.92
N ASN A 210 -9.05 -13.67 -11.00
CA ASN A 210 -10.31 -13.62 -11.73
C ASN A 210 -11.33 -12.71 -11.01
N PHE A 211 -11.40 -12.81 -9.68
CA PHE A 211 -12.23 -11.91 -8.88
C PHE A 211 -11.82 -10.44 -9.10
N LEU A 212 -10.52 -10.13 -9.01
CA LEU A 212 -10.02 -8.76 -9.20
C LEU A 212 -10.38 -8.21 -10.59
N VAL A 213 -10.17 -9.01 -11.63
CA VAL A 213 -10.49 -8.62 -13.01
C VAL A 213 -11.99 -8.37 -13.17
N GLU A 214 -12.84 -9.27 -12.68
CA GLU A 214 -14.31 -9.13 -12.77
C GLU A 214 -14.81 -7.93 -11.97
N TYR A 215 -14.25 -7.70 -10.76
CA TYR A 215 -14.59 -6.57 -9.90
C TYR A 215 -14.40 -5.23 -10.63
N PHE A 216 -13.27 -5.03 -11.29
CA PHE A 216 -12.96 -3.80 -11.99
C PHE A 216 -13.67 -3.68 -13.35
N LYS A 217 -13.80 -4.78 -14.11
CA LYS A 217 -14.53 -4.78 -15.39
C LYS A 217 -16.02 -4.42 -15.24
N THR A 218 -16.69 -4.97 -14.24
CA THR A 218 -18.10 -4.65 -13.96
C THR A 218 -18.32 -3.21 -13.54
N ARG A 219 -17.27 -2.52 -13.06
CA ARG A 219 -17.25 -1.09 -12.68
C ARG A 219 -16.71 -0.17 -13.77
N ASN A 220 -16.63 -0.66 -15.01
CA ASN A 220 -16.21 0.12 -16.17
C ASN A 220 -14.75 0.61 -16.09
N TYR A 221 -13.83 -0.23 -15.59
CA TYR A 221 -12.39 0.04 -15.59
C TYR A 221 -11.69 -0.66 -16.76
N ARG A 222 -10.60 -0.05 -17.25
CA ARG A 222 -9.54 -0.73 -18.00
C ARG A 222 -8.51 -1.27 -17.01
N ILE A 223 -7.89 -2.39 -17.35
CA ILE A 223 -6.94 -3.09 -16.49
C ILE A 223 -5.68 -3.38 -17.29
N TRP A 224 -4.54 -2.95 -16.80
CA TRP A 224 -3.23 -3.26 -17.36
C TRP A 224 -2.43 -4.09 -16.38
N ASP A 225 -1.71 -5.10 -16.91
CA ASP A 225 -0.83 -5.96 -16.12
C ASP A 225 0.57 -5.34 -16.01
N LEU A 226 0.98 -5.02 -14.81
CA LEU A 226 2.30 -4.48 -14.48
C LEU A 226 3.20 -5.54 -13.81
N GLN A 227 3.03 -6.82 -14.15
CA GLN A 227 3.85 -7.93 -13.64
C GLN A 227 3.79 -8.04 -12.10
N GLY A 228 2.66 -8.54 -11.61
CA GLY A 228 2.36 -8.72 -10.19
C GLY A 228 1.31 -7.77 -9.64
N ASP A 229 1.09 -6.63 -10.32
CA ASP A 229 0.03 -5.69 -10.00
C ASP A 229 -0.86 -5.42 -11.21
N PHE A 230 -2.13 -5.10 -10.95
CA PHE A 230 -3.00 -4.48 -11.92
C PHE A 230 -3.04 -2.97 -11.71
N LEU A 231 -2.83 -2.22 -12.80
CA LEU A 231 -3.19 -0.81 -12.88
C LEU A 231 -4.60 -0.73 -13.44
N CYS A 232 -5.54 -0.27 -12.63
CA CYS A 232 -6.95 -0.16 -12.98
C CYS A 232 -7.35 1.31 -13.08
N VAL A 233 -7.85 1.73 -14.24
CA VAL A 233 -8.26 3.12 -14.51
C VAL A 233 -9.67 3.12 -15.06
N SER A 234 -10.56 3.95 -14.50
CA SER A 234 -11.91 4.11 -15.02
C SER A 234 -11.90 4.55 -16.48
N LYS A 235 -12.77 3.95 -17.31
CA LYS A 235 -12.91 4.33 -18.73
C LYS A 235 -13.43 5.76 -18.91
N THR A 236 -13.94 6.39 -17.86
CA THR A 236 -14.31 7.82 -17.86
C THR A 236 -13.08 8.73 -17.82
N ASN A 237 -11.90 8.21 -17.47
CA ASN A 237 -10.64 8.95 -17.49
C ASN A 237 -10.01 8.88 -18.90
N GLU A 238 -10.46 9.74 -19.79
CA GLU A 238 -10.00 9.75 -21.20
C GLU A 238 -8.52 10.10 -21.33
N SER A 239 -7.95 10.88 -20.43
CA SER A 239 -6.55 11.30 -20.47
C SER A 239 -5.56 10.13 -20.33
N LEU A 240 -6.00 9.03 -19.73
CA LEU A 240 -5.23 7.81 -19.52
C LEU A 240 -5.68 6.63 -20.39
N SER A 241 -6.42 6.92 -21.47
CA SER A 241 -6.95 5.88 -22.37
C SER A 241 -5.90 5.11 -23.16
N ASN A 242 -4.73 5.71 -23.39
CA ASN A 242 -3.68 5.21 -24.28
C ASN A 242 -2.38 4.84 -23.54
N LEU A 243 -2.49 4.23 -22.36
CA LEU A 243 -1.30 3.70 -21.68
C LEU A 243 -0.73 2.53 -22.48
N ASN A 244 0.59 2.54 -22.69
CA ASN A 244 1.27 1.51 -23.48
C ASN A 244 1.75 0.34 -22.59
N PHE A 245 0.82 -0.34 -21.93
CA PHE A 245 1.05 -1.56 -21.16
C PHE A 245 0.18 -2.69 -21.67
N PRO A 246 0.51 -3.96 -21.40
CA PRO A 246 -0.36 -5.09 -21.73
C PRO A 246 -1.71 -4.95 -21.04
N GLU A 247 -2.77 -4.74 -21.83
CA GLU A 247 -4.14 -4.69 -21.30
C GLU A 247 -4.63 -6.12 -21.04
N VAL A 248 -5.27 -6.33 -19.90
CA VAL A 248 -5.88 -7.62 -19.56
C VAL A 248 -7.13 -7.79 -20.42
N GLY A 249 -6.99 -8.59 -21.46
CA GLY A 249 -8.02 -8.87 -22.46
C GLY A 249 -9.28 -9.51 -21.86
N ILE A 250 -10.35 -9.43 -22.64
CA ILE A 250 -11.64 -10.11 -22.40
C ILE A 250 -11.46 -11.61 -22.58
#